data_ca50dfcfe5daf9de5cf51ca2fc4e29f1
#
_entry.id   ca50dfcfe5daf9de5cf51ca2fc4e29f1
#
_cell.length_a   1.000
_cell.length_b   1.000
_cell.length_c   1.000
_cell.angle_alpha   90.00
_cell.angle_beta   90.00
_cell.angle_gamma   90.00
#
_symmetry.space_group_name_H-M   'P 1'
#
loop_
_entity.id
_entity.type
_entity.pdbx_description
1 polymer ?
#
loop_
_entity_poly.entity_id
_entity_poly.type
_entity_poly.pdbx_seq_one_letter_code
_entity_poly.pdbx_strand_id
1 'polypeptide(L)'
;MNKFYLYLLVFIAAIVLSCSKEKASDHVNLIETNVHHGRTEDYSESRNLYFGDLHVHTGWSFDAYMAKVRVTPDQAYKFAKGEPIPHISGKEVKMNRPLDFMAVADHAEYMGGLMQMQEEGNALYNWDLAQSIRSKDDDESKKATRKLRFSIATNWPYKQLIDKQNLQYTWKKMVEIADAHYEPGKFTSFPAYEWTSSVAVLKSLISGPPYAQNLHRNVIFKGGKVSGLPFSSFDSQNPEDLWEWMANQRNQGVELLAIPHNANISDGRMYALNTFDGDKLTAKYIETRLRNEPVNEVVQIKGQSMAHPLLAPKDEFADFEVYQYSLGQGNNRKKLKTEGAYVRQAFKNGLAIHQKFGQNPFQFGIIGSTDSHNGGPNVEENNNIGRSGTKDINAEHRLRKDKGGEVTRKTSVAGLAAVWAKENTRESIYEALERKEVYATSGPRIQLRFFASEDWQNVDFDNEKWDSLAYHNGVPMGSQISKGEVSPSFLISAVKDVDGANLDRAQVIKGWIDQEGQTHERIYDVAWSEGRSMDSEGNLPLVGNTVNIENATFTNDIGAISLQTFWSDPDFNPKFSSFYYIRVLEIPTPRWTTFDAVSLGVEVPDDVPSSIQERAWSSPIWYEPIN
;
A
#
# COMPACT_ATOMS: atom_id res chain seq x y z
N MET A 1 -38.49 -20.60 26.85
CA MET A 1 -37.96 -19.83 25.71
C MET A 1 -39.13 -19.12 25.02
N ASN A 2 -39.20 -17.82 25.15
CA ASN A 2 -40.39 -17.03 24.82
C ASN A 2 -40.60 -16.88 23.30
N LYS A 3 -41.83 -17.16 22.84
CA LYS A 3 -42.28 -16.93 21.47
C LYS A 3 -42.00 -15.51 20.94
N PHE A 4 -41.75 -14.57 21.82
CA PHE A 4 -41.39 -13.18 21.50
C PHE A 4 -40.01 -13.06 20.82
N TYR A 5 -39.02 -13.89 21.19
CA TYR A 5 -37.70 -13.90 20.55
C TYR A 5 -37.71 -14.53 19.16
N LEU A 6 -38.62 -15.47 18.91
CA LEU A 6 -38.77 -16.10 17.60
C LEU A 6 -39.39 -15.12 16.58
N TYR A 7 -40.34 -14.30 17.03
CA TYR A 7 -40.96 -13.26 16.17
C TYR A 7 -39.99 -12.10 15.88
N LEU A 8 -39.10 -11.75 16.81
CA LEU A 8 -38.08 -10.73 16.60
C LEU A 8 -37.03 -11.19 15.60
N LEU A 9 -36.61 -12.45 15.63
CA LEU A 9 -35.67 -13.04 14.66
C LEU A 9 -36.27 -13.19 13.26
N VAL A 10 -37.54 -13.54 13.16
CA VAL A 10 -38.25 -13.62 11.87
C VAL A 10 -38.54 -12.23 11.30
N PHE A 11 -38.78 -11.23 12.15
CA PHE A 11 -38.97 -9.85 11.70
C PHE A 11 -37.68 -9.21 11.22
N ILE A 12 -36.54 -9.50 11.85
CA ILE A 12 -35.22 -9.06 11.42
C ILE A 12 -34.81 -9.76 10.10
N ALA A 13 -35.13 -11.06 9.93
CA ALA A 13 -34.88 -11.77 8.69
C ALA A 13 -35.76 -11.30 7.53
N ALA A 14 -37.02 -10.88 7.80
CA ALA A 14 -37.92 -10.35 6.76
C ALA A 14 -37.56 -8.92 6.30
N ILE A 15 -36.94 -8.11 7.16
CA ILE A 15 -36.44 -6.77 6.80
C ILE A 15 -35.18 -6.85 5.92
N VAL A 16 -34.37 -7.88 6.08
CA VAL A 16 -33.15 -8.10 5.26
C VAL A 16 -33.49 -8.56 3.83
N LEU A 17 -34.67 -9.13 3.60
CA LEU A 17 -35.09 -9.65 2.29
C LEU A 17 -35.91 -8.67 1.43
N SER A 18 -36.19 -7.46 1.90
CA SER A 18 -37.08 -6.49 1.23
C SER A 18 -36.41 -5.23 0.73
N CYS A 19 -35.07 -5.11 0.78
CA CYS A 19 -34.36 -4.08 0.04
C CYS A 19 -34.04 -4.61 -1.36
N SER A 20 -34.99 -4.48 -2.27
CA SER A 20 -34.70 -4.53 -3.70
C SER A 20 -33.67 -3.44 -4.01
N LYS A 21 -32.49 -3.87 -4.48
CA LYS A 21 -31.46 -2.98 -5.05
C LYS A 21 -32.15 -2.18 -6.19
N GLU A 22 -32.60 -0.97 -5.94
CA GLU A 22 -32.75 0.00 -7.02
C GLU A 22 -31.35 0.18 -7.63
N LYS A 23 -31.16 -0.35 -8.83
CA LYS A 23 -29.97 -0.05 -9.64
C LYS A 23 -30.01 1.44 -9.91
N ALA A 24 -29.20 2.18 -9.17
CA ALA A 24 -28.99 3.60 -9.39
C ALA A 24 -28.30 3.79 -10.75
N SER A 25 -29.08 3.91 -11.80
CA SER A 25 -28.68 4.50 -13.08
C SER A 25 -28.79 6.02 -13.01
N ASP A 26 -28.29 6.62 -11.94
CA ASP A 26 -28.17 8.07 -11.92
C ASP A 26 -26.98 8.44 -12.80
N HIS A 27 -27.23 9.10 -13.93
CA HIS A 27 -26.22 9.77 -14.75
C HIS A 27 -25.57 10.88 -13.90
N VAL A 28 -24.59 10.52 -13.08
CA VAL A 28 -23.77 11.49 -12.38
C VAL A 28 -22.81 12.06 -13.41
N ASN A 29 -22.82 13.39 -13.60
CA ASN A 29 -21.96 14.06 -14.57
C ASN A 29 -20.49 13.75 -14.27
N LEU A 30 -19.76 13.31 -15.30
CA LEU A 30 -18.31 13.12 -15.19
C LEU A 30 -17.63 14.46 -14.93
N ILE A 31 -16.46 14.40 -14.28
CA ILE A 31 -15.59 15.56 -14.04
C ILE A 31 -14.46 15.49 -15.07
N GLU A 32 -14.28 16.57 -15.84
CA GLU A 32 -13.15 16.70 -16.75
C GLU A 32 -11.92 17.24 -15.99
N THR A 33 -10.75 16.72 -16.32
CA THR A 33 -9.46 17.15 -15.76
C THR A 33 -8.44 17.39 -16.87
N ASN A 34 -7.35 18.08 -16.55
CA ASN A 34 -6.28 18.35 -17.48
C ASN A 34 -5.63 17.06 -17.99
N VAL A 35 -5.30 17.06 -19.29
CA VAL A 35 -4.55 15.99 -19.98
C VAL A 35 -3.32 16.63 -20.60
N HIS A 36 -2.16 16.04 -20.40
CA HIS A 36 -0.94 16.47 -21.07
C HIS A 36 -0.87 15.88 -22.48
N HIS A 37 -0.47 16.69 -23.44
CA HIS A 37 -0.28 16.28 -24.82
C HIS A 37 1.16 16.59 -25.27
N GLY A 38 1.83 15.59 -25.82
CA GLY A 38 3.21 15.69 -26.25
C GLY A 38 4.18 15.07 -25.24
N ARG A 39 5.48 15.36 -25.44
CA ARG A 39 6.55 14.89 -24.54
C ARG A 39 6.96 16.02 -23.60
N THR A 40 7.24 15.66 -22.37
CA THR A 40 7.82 16.58 -21.39
C THR A 40 9.34 16.69 -21.56
N GLU A 41 9.98 17.64 -20.88
CA GLU A 41 11.44 17.83 -20.94
C GLU A 41 12.22 16.63 -20.36
N ASP A 42 11.61 15.92 -19.42
CA ASP A 42 12.20 14.74 -18.78
C ASP A 42 11.94 13.42 -19.52
N TYR A 43 11.39 13.45 -20.74
CA TYR A 43 11.08 12.24 -21.50
C TYR A 43 12.31 11.38 -21.80
N SER A 44 12.22 10.08 -21.49
CA SER A 44 13.25 9.08 -21.79
C SER A 44 12.64 7.77 -22.30
N GLU A 45 13.16 7.24 -23.41
CA GLU A 45 12.75 5.92 -23.93
C GLU A 45 13.19 4.77 -22.97
N SER A 46 14.34 4.90 -22.30
CA SER A 46 14.82 3.94 -21.30
C SER A 46 14.18 4.14 -19.93
N ARG A 47 13.19 5.00 -19.85
CA ARG A 47 12.39 5.32 -18.65
C ARG A 47 13.20 5.94 -17.52
N ASN A 48 12.58 6.87 -16.84
CA ASN A 48 13.07 7.51 -15.62
C ASN A 48 12.45 6.83 -14.41
N LEU A 49 13.11 6.94 -13.27
CA LEU A 49 12.62 6.46 -11.99
C LEU A 49 11.95 7.61 -11.23
N TYR A 50 10.71 7.41 -10.84
CA TYR A 50 9.93 8.35 -10.03
C TYR A 50 9.49 7.69 -8.73
N PHE A 51 9.56 8.48 -7.62
CA PHE A 51 9.14 8.05 -6.29
C PHE A 51 7.94 8.86 -5.83
N GLY A 52 6.91 8.18 -5.36
CA GLY A 52 5.69 8.83 -4.89
C GLY A 52 4.93 8.03 -3.85
N ASP A 53 3.81 8.61 -3.44
CA ASP A 53 2.89 8.03 -2.47
C ASP A 53 1.46 8.08 -3.00
N LEU A 54 0.81 6.92 -3.14
CA LEU A 54 -0.55 6.80 -3.65
C LEU A 54 -1.60 6.60 -2.54
N HIS A 55 -1.21 6.88 -1.27
CA HIS A 55 -2.06 6.61 -0.13
C HIS A 55 -1.81 7.61 1.03
N VAL A 56 -2.37 8.80 0.91
CA VAL A 56 -2.28 9.85 1.93
C VAL A 56 -3.67 10.34 2.33
N HIS A 57 -3.91 10.48 3.64
CA HIS A 57 -5.15 11.01 4.20
C HIS A 57 -4.97 12.42 4.75
N THR A 58 -6.00 13.23 4.57
CA THR A 58 -6.06 14.61 5.05
C THR A 58 -7.17 14.80 6.10
N GLY A 59 -7.39 16.02 6.55
CA GLY A 59 -8.53 16.34 7.40
C GLY A 59 -9.90 16.13 6.72
N TRP A 60 -9.94 15.74 5.45
CA TRP A 60 -11.17 15.39 4.76
C TRP A 60 -11.52 13.89 4.90
N SER A 61 -10.59 13.07 5.35
CA SER A 61 -10.84 11.73 5.87
C SER A 61 -11.50 11.80 7.23
N PHE A 62 -12.54 11.00 7.44
CA PHE A 62 -13.31 11.01 8.69
C PHE A 62 -12.45 10.69 9.92
N ASP A 63 -11.52 9.77 9.82
CA ASP A 63 -10.72 9.30 10.95
C ASP A 63 -9.48 10.18 11.22
N ALA A 64 -8.86 10.77 10.20
CA ALA A 64 -7.84 11.81 10.37
C ALA A 64 -8.46 13.08 10.99
N TYR A 65 -9.65 13.46 10.53
CA TYR A 65 -10.40 14.56 11.14
C TYR A 65 -10.67 14.32 12.63
N MET A 66 -11.16 13.11 12.98
CA MET A 66 -11.41 12.74 14.39
C MET A 66 -10.14 12.67 15.23
N ALA A 67 -8.99 12.40 14.60
CA ALA A 67 -7.67 12.52 15.23
C ALA A 67 -7.16 13.97 15.28
N LYS A 68 -8.03 14.95 15.01
CA LYS A 68 -7.79 16.40 15.04
C LYS A 68 -6.85 16.92 13.95
N VAL A 69 -6.61 16.15 12.91
CA VAL A 69 -5.90 16.62 11.71
C VAL A 69 -6.80 17.61 10.94
N ARG A 70 -6.21 18.72 10.49
CA ARG A 70 -6.92 19.78 9.75
C ARG A 70 -6.21 20.18 8.47
N VAL A 71 -5.15 19.47 8.12
CA VAL A 71 -4.44 19.63 6.84
C VAL A 71 -5.41 19.30 5.71
N THR A 72 -5.48 20.18 4.72
CA THR A 72 -6.33 20.01 3.52
C THR A 72 -5.62 19.24 2.43
N PRO A 73 -6.33 18.71 1.40
CA PRO A 73 -5.69 18.10 0.23
C PRO A 73 -4.68 19.04 -0.47
N ASP A 74 -4.98 20.33 -0.57
CA ASP A 74 -4.05 21.34 -1.12
C ASP A 74 -2.73 21.40 -0.34
N GLN A 75 -2.80 21.45 0.98
CA GLN A 75 -1.62 21.44 1.86
C GLN A 75 -0.85 20.12 1.76
N ALA A 76 -1.53 19.00 1.61
CA ALA A 76 -0.89 17.70 1.44
C ALA A 76 -0.04 17.65 0.16
N TYR A 77 -0.55 18.15 -0.97
CA TYR A 77 0.24 18.27 -2.21
C TYR A 77 1.41 19.25 -2.07
N LYS A 78 1.24 20.37 -1.38
CA LYS A 78 2.34 21.30 -1.06
C LYS A 78 3.43 20.62 -0.24
N PHE A 79 3.05 19.84 0.77
CA PHE A 79 4.00 19.06 1.56
C PHE A 79 4.80 18.07 0.71
N ALA A 80 4.13 17.32 -0.17
CA ALA A 80 4.78 16.39 -1.09
C ALA A 80 5.77 17.10 -2.05
N LYS A 81 5.50 18.36 -2.41
CA LYS A 81 6.41 19.21 -3.19
C LYS A 81 7.53 19.82 -2.35
N GLY A 82 7.62 19.50 -1.04
CA GLY A 82 8.66 19.98 -0.13
C GLY A 82 8.37 21.33 0.51
N GLU A 83 7.13 21.83 0.49
CA GLU A 83 6.74 23.01 1.24
C GLU A 83 6.39 22.65 2.69
N PRO A 84 6.64 23.53 3.68
CA PRO A 84 6.21 23.30 5.05
C PRO A 84 4.69 23.43 5.19
N ILE A 85 4.11 22.59 6.05
CA ILE A 85 2.68 22.66 6.40
C ILE A 85 2.47 22.68 7.91
N PRO A 86 1.35 23.26 8.39
CA PRO A 86 1.00 23.20 9.80
C PRO A 86 0.77 21.75 10.25
N HIS A 87 1.35 21.37 11.38
CA HIS A 87 1.14 20.07 12.00
C HIS A 87 0.34 20.21 13.30
N ILE A 88 -0.37 19.15 13.70
CA ILE A 88 -1.17 19.09 14.91
C ILE A 88 -0.35 19.36 16.20
N SER A 89 0.95 19.16 16.19
CA SER A 89 1.87 19.52 17.29
C SER A 89 1.99 21.03 17.50
N GLY A 90 1.40 21.85 16.64
CA GLY A 90 1.55 23.31 16.66
C GLY A 90 2.83 23.83 15.98
N LYS A 91 3.62 22.94 15.40
CA LYS A 91 4.83 23.27 14.61
C LYS A 91 4.53 23.11 13.12
N GLU A 92 5.38 23.66 12.27
CA GLU A 92 5.43 23.30 10.87
C GLU A 92 6.29 22.04 10.70
N VAL A 93 5.91 21.21 9.74
CA VAL A 93 6.65 20.01 9.30
C VAL A 93 6.92 20.09 7.80
N LYS A 94 8.01 19.49 7.37
CA LYS A 94 8.46 19.50 5.98
C LYS A 94 9.18 18.19 5.66
N MET A 95 9.04 17.68 4.44
CA MET A 95 9.85 16.57 3.92
C MET A 95 11.29 17.03 3.67
N ASN A 96 12.27 16.16 3.89
CA ASN A 96 13.66 16.44 3.49
C ASN A 96 13.81 16.45 1.96
N ARG A 97 13.09 15.59 1.25
CA ARG A 97 13.12 15.49 -0.23
C ARG A 97 11.70 15.44 -0.80
N PRO A 98 11.36 16.33 -1.77
CA PRO A 98 10.06 16.29 -2.46
C PRO A 98 9.82 14.94 -3.15
N LEU A 99 8.54 14.56 -3.33
CA LEU A 99 8.12 13.44 -4.14
C LEU A 99 7.94 13.87 -5.61
N ASP A 100 7.97 12.90 -6.52
CA ASP A 100 7.72 13.11 -7.94
C ASP A 100 6.22 13.01 -8.27
N PHE A 101 5.47 12.24 -7.50
CA PHE A 101 4.02 12.11 -7.66
C PHE A 101 3.33 11.77 -6.33
N MET A 102 2.02 12.08 -6.25
CA MET A 102 1.20 11.72 -5.08
C MET A 102 -0.28 11.60 -5.44
N ALA A 103 -1.00 10.79 -4.66
CA ALA A 103 -2.45 10.79 -4.58
C ALA A 103 -2.93 11.03 -3.14
N VAL A 104 -3.83 11.99 -2.95
CA VAL A 104 -4.62 12.08 -1.73
C VAL A 104 -5.80 11.12 -1.87
N ALA A 105 -5.84 10.10 -1.01
CA ALA A 105 -6.83 9.02 -1.04
C ALA A 105 -7.73 9.05 0.19
N ASP A 106 -8.35 10.19 0.48
CA ASP A 106 -9.28 10.32 1.61
C ASP A 106 -10.43 9.30 1.46
N HIS A 107 -10.90 8.76 2.60
CA HIS A 107 -11.97 7.77 2.63
C HIS A 107 -13.24 8.30 1.94
N ALA A 108 -13.83 7.48 1.05
CA ALA A 108 -15.11 7.80 0.41
C ALA A 108 -16.26 7.91 1.42
N GLU A 109 -16.16 7.14 2.51
CA GLU A 109 -17.13 7.14 3.61
C GLU A 109 -17.07 8.47 4.36
N TYR A 110 -18.15 9.24 4.28
CA TYR A 110 -18.27 10.57 4.91
C TYR A 110 -17.26 11.61 4.41
N MET A 111 -16.77 11.48 3.20
CA MET A 111 -15.75 12.37 2.61
C MET A 111 -16.07 13.85 2.82
N GLY A 112 -15.19 14.57 3.56
CA GLY A 112 -15.35 15.99 3.87
C GLY A 112 -16.55 16.35 4.77
N GLY A 113 -17.46 15.41 5.03
CA GLY A 113 -18.67 15.70 5.83
C GLY A 113 -18.38 16.17 7.23
N LEU A 114 -17.30 15.69 7.84
CA LEU A 114 -16.89 16.13 9.18
C LEU A 114 -16.30 17.57 9.19
N MET A 115 -15.68 18.00 8.11
CA MET A 115 -15.23 19.39 7.93
C MET A 115 -16.42 20.33 7.88
N GLN A 116 -17.46 19.96 7.12
CA GLN A 116 -18.68 20.75 7.01
C GLN A 116 -19.40 20.96 8.35
N MET A 117 -19.24 20.02 9.29
CA MET A 117 -19.78 20.16 10.66
C MET A 117 -19.11 21.29 11.48
N GLN A 118 -18.01 21.86 11.02
CA GLN A 118 -17.33 22.97 11.70
C GLN A 118 -17.64 24.34 11.09
N GLU A 119 -18.24 24.37 9.92
CA GLU A 119 -18.53 25.60 9.21
C GLU A 119 -19.80 26.23 9.79
N GLU A 120 -19.64 27.39 10.45
CA GLU A 120 -20.78 28.19 10.89
C GLU A 120 -21.67 28.55 9.69
N GLY A 121 -22.97 28.25 9.83
CA GLY A 121 -23.94 28.43 8.73
C GLY A 121 -24.19 27.16 7.90
N ASN A 122 -23.36 26.11 8.01
CA ASN A 122 -23.66 24.83 7.42
C ASN A 122 -24.79 24.12 8.20
N ALA A 123 -25.69 23.43 7.49
CA ALA A 123 -26.81 22.71 8.09
C ALA A 123 -26.35 21.66 9.14
N LEU A 124 -25.13 21.10 8.98
CA LEU A 124 -24.59 20.11 9.90
C LEU A 124 -23.96 20.71 11.16
N TYR A 125 -23.74 22.04 11.22
CA TYR A 125 -23.04 22.70 12.32
C TYR A 125 -23.73 22.50 13.67
N ASN A 126 -25.06 22.62 13.72
CA ASN A 126 -25.86 22.53 14.95
C ASN A 126 -26.35 21.09 15.26
N TRP A 127 -25.92 20.08 14.48
CA TRP A 127 -26.29 18.69 14.74
C TRP A 127 -25.60 18.17 16.01
N ASP A 128 -26.31 17.43 16.87
CA ASP A 128 -25.81 16.92 18.16
C ASP A 128 -24.50 16.14 18.00
N LEU A 129 -24.37 15.32 16.96
CA LEU A 129 -23.14 14.59 16.68
C LEU A 129 -21.97 15.55 16.36
N ALA A 130 -22.23 16.63 15.63
CA ALA A 130 -21.23 17.63 15.31
C ALA A 130 -20.77 18.38 16.56
N GLN A 131 -21.71 18.73 17.45
CA GLN A 131 -21.39 19.33 18.74
C GLN A 131 -20.53 18.40 19.60
N SER A 132 -20.91 17.12 19.68
CA SER A 132 -20.13 16.11 20.42
C SER A 132 -18.72 15.91 19.84
N ILE A 133 -18.52 15.97 18.52
CA ILE A 133 -17.20 15.89 17.87
C ILE A 133 -16.35 17.12 18.18
N ARG A 134 -16.96 18.31 18.25
CA ARG A 134 -16.29 19.58 18.60
C ARG A 134 -16.08 19.76 20.10
N SER A 135 -16.72 18.93 20.92
CA SER A 135 -16.64 19.02 22.38
C SER A 135 -15.20 19.04 22.87
N LYS A 136 -14.92 19.88 23.85
CA LYS A 136 -13.66 19.88 24.60
C LYS A 136 -13.56 18.71 25.59
N ASP A 137 -14.68 18.06 25.88
CA ASP A 137 -14.72 16.82 26.66
C ASP A 137 -14.24 15.64 25.76
N ASP A 138 -13.08 15.13 26.12
CA ASP A 138 -12.45 14.00 25.42
C ASP A 138 -13.31 12.74 25.40
N ASP A 139 -14.09 12.48 26.45
CA ASP A 139 -14.94 11.29 26.54
C ASP A 139 -16.16 11.42 25.63
N GLU A 140 -16.73 12.60 25.52
CA GLU A 140 -17.81 12.88 24.59
C GLU A 140 -17.33 12.74 23.13
N SER A 141 -16.21 13.37 22.79
CA SER A 141 -15.59 13.27 21.47
C SER A 141 -15.23 11.82 21.10
N LYS A 142 -14.68 11.05 22.06
CA LYS A 142 -14.40 9.62 21.86
C LYS A 142 -15.66 8.76 21.66
N LYS A 143 -16.77 9.11 22.33
CA LYS A 143 -18.07 8.42 22.12
C LYS A 143 -18.61 8.70 20.71
N ALA A 144 -18.55 9.96 20.26
CA ALA A 144 -18.94 10.35 18.91
C ALA A 144 -18.09 9.61 17.84
N THR A 145 -16.77 9.57 18.04
CA THR A 145 -15.83 8.81 17.21
C THR A 145 -16.21 7.32 17.10
N ARG A 146 -16.53 6.68 18.23
CA ARG A 146 -16.95 5.27 18.24
C ARG A 146 -18.24 5.03 17.48
N LYS A 147 -19.23 5.96 17.58
CA LYS A 147 -20.49 5.87 16.83
C LYS A 147 -20.25 5.93 15.32
N LEU A 148 -19.38 6.85 14.85
CA LEU A 148 -19.03 6.94 13.43
C LEU A 148 -18.36 5.67 12.91
N ARG A 149 -17.35 5.17 13.62
CA ARG A 149 -16.69 3.90 13.23
C ARG A 149 -17.65 2.71 13.22
N PHE A 150 -18.56 2.66 14.20
CA PHE A 150 -19.57 1.61 14.26
C PHE A 150 -20.50 1.68 13.05
N SER A 151 -20.91 2.87 12.61
CA SER A 151 -21.80 3.06 11.45
C SER A 151 -21.14 2.59 10.14
N ILE A 152 -19.83 2.76 9.98
CA ILE A 152 -19.08 2.26 8.83
C ILE A 152 -18.97 0.72 8.89
N ALA A 153 -18.53 0.18 10.03
CA ALA A 153 -18.33 -1.26 10.20
C ALA A 153 -19.63 -2.08 10.05
N THR A 154 -20.77 -1.50 10.40
CA THR A 154 -22.08 -2.14 10.28
C THR A 154 -22.85 -1.80 9.00
N ASN A 155 -22.26 -0.98 8.13
CA ASN A 155 -22.91 -0.45 6.93
C ASN A 155 -24.26 0.23 7.24
N TRP A 156 -24.32 1.01 8.33
CA TRP A 156 -25.47 1.79 8.74
C TRP A 156 -25.12 3.27 8.84
N PRO A 157 -25.04 3.97 7.70
CA PRO A 157 -24.53 5.33 7.66
C PRO A 157 -25.52 6.37 8.25
N TYR A 158 -24.97 7.47 8.71
CA TYR A 158 -25.74 8.66 9.04
C TYR A 158 -26.19 9.35 7.76
N LYS A 159 -27.51 9.42 7.52
CA LYS A 159 -28.11 9.99 6.29
C LYS A 159 -27.65 11.43 6.02
N GLN A 160 -27.42 12.20 7.06
CA GLN A 160 -26.95 13.58 6.95
C GLN A 160 -25.54 13.68 6.34
N LEU A 161 -24.70 12.67 6.55
CA LEU A 161 -23.30 12.64 6.08
C LEU A 161 -23.13 11.97 4.70
N ILE A 162 -24.16 11.28 4.20
CA ILE A 162 -24.14 10.65 2.90
C ILE A 162 -25.06 11.36 1.89
N ASP A 163 -25.38 12.63 2.16
CA ASP A 163 -26.11 13.45 1.20
C ASP A 163 -25.33 13.57 -0.11
N LYS A 164 -25.96 13.17 -1.21
CA LYS A 164 -25.31 13.08 -2.52
C LYS A 164 -24.75 14.41 -3.00
N GLN A 165 -25.45 15.53 -2.76
CA GLN A 165 -25.00 16.85 -3.23
C GLN A 165 -23.73 17.30 -2.48
N ASN A 166 -23.68 17.05 -1.17
CA ASN A 166 -22.51 17.34 -0.36
C ASN A 166 -21.31 16.47 -0.75
N LEU A 167 -21.53 15.18 -0.97
CA LEU A 167 -20.47 14.27 -1.42
C LEU A 167 -19.94 14.65 -2.81
N GLN A 168 -20.83 14.96 -3.76
CA GLN A 168 -20.44 15.43 -5.10
C GLN A 168 -19.65 16.74 -5.03
N TYR A 169 -20.08 17.69 -4.22
CA TYR A 169 -19.35 18.94 -4.02
C TYR A 169 -17.94 18.70 -3.49
N THR A 170 -17.82 17.90 -2.43
CA THR A 170 -16.52 17.60 -1.81
C THR A 170 -15.61 16.84 -2.77
N TRP A 171 -16.14 15.80 -3.42
CA TRP A 171 -15.39 15.01 -4.41
C TRP A 171 -14.89 15.87 -5.57
N LYS A 172 -15.77 16.71 -6.12
CA LYS A 172 -15.38 17.65 -7.16
C LYS A 172 -14.24 18.57 -6.71
N LYS A 173 -14.29 19.06 -5.46
CA LYS A 173 -13.21 19.86 -4.89
C LYS A 173 -11.89 19.08 -4.76
N MET A 174 -11.92 17.82 -4.36
CA MET A 174 -10.72 16.97 -4.32
C MET A 174 -10.10 16.79 -5.71
N VAL A 175 -10.95 16.53 -6.72
CA VAL A 175 -10.49 16.40 -8.13
C VAL A 175 -9.90 17.72 -8.63
N GLU A 176 -10.56 18.86 -8.38
CA GLU A 176 -10.06 20.19 -8.76
C GLU A 176 -8.71 20.52 -8.10
N ILE A 177 -8.53 20.16 -6.82
CA ILE A 177 -7.27 20.37 -6.10
C ILE A 177 -6.18 19.47 -6.69
N ALA A 178 -6.46 18.19 -6.90
CA ALA A 178 -5.50 17.30 -7.56
C ALA A 178 -5.11 17.83 -8.94
N ASP A 179 -6.06 18.34 -9.71
CA ASP A 179 -5.82 18.89 -11.03
C ASP A 179 -4.99 20.17 -11.00
N ALA A 180 -5.21 21.03 -10.01
CA ALA A 180 -4.45 22.27 -9.82
C ALA A 180 -2.98 22.03 -9.43
N HIS A 181 -2.65 20.87 -8.85
CA HIS A 181 -1.28 20.48 -8.50
C HIS A 181 -0.58 19.65 -9.58
N TYR A 182 -1.25 19.32 -10.68
CA TYR A 182 -0.67 18.58 -11.79
C TYR A 182 0.28 19.47 -12.61
N GLU A 183 1.57 19.18 -12.56
CA GLU A 183 2.64 19.88 -13.26
C GLU A 183 3.45 18.87 -14.10
N PRO A 184 3.02 18.55 -15.35
CA PRO A 184 3.70 17.57 -16.21
C PRO A 184 5.20 17.82 -16.33
N GLY A 185 6.01 16.76 -16.20
CA GLY A 185 7.46 16.83 -16.18
C GLY A 185 8.08 17.28 -14.85
N LYS A 186 7.27 17.56 -13.81
CA LYS A 186 7.76 18.03 -12.49
C LYS A 186 7.10 17.31 -11.33
N PHE A 187 5.77 17.34 -11.27
CA PHE A 187 5.00 16.69 -10.21
C PHE A 187 3.66 16.20 -10.75
N THR A 188 3.40 14.91 -10.56
CA THR A 188 2.12 14.31 -10.94
C THR A 188 1.23 14.07 -9.74
N SER A 189 0.06 14.70 -9.72
CA SER A 189 -1.02 14.47 -8.75
C SER A 189 -2.15 13.70 -9.40
N PHE A 190 -2.67 12.65 -8.72
CA PHE A 190 -3.79 11.85 -9.21
C PHE A 190 -5.07 12.18 -8.45
N PRO A 191 -6.23 12.35 -9.12
CA PRO A 191 -7.52 12.21 -8.45
C PRO A 191 -7.65 10.80 -7.89
N ALA A 192 -7.99 10.68 -6.61
CA ALA A 192 -8.07 9.39 -5.92
C ALA A 192 -8.98 9.44 -4.70
N TYR A 193 -9.41 8.28 -4.24
CA TYR A 193 -10.09 8.10 -2.96
C TYR A 193 -9.85 6.69 -2.44
N GLU A 194 -10.09 6.46 -1.15
CA GLU A 194 -10.08 5.12 -0.57
C GLU A 194 -11.50 4.58 -0.40
N TRP A 195 -11.76 3.41 -0.99
CA TRP A 195 -12.90 2.57 -0.70
C TRP A 195 -12.61 1.71 0.52
N THR A 196 -13.34 1.95 1.64
CA THR A 196 -12.99 1.47 2.98
C THR A 196 -13.88 0.32 3.43
N SER A 197 -13.81 -0.82 2.75
CA SER A 197 -14.55 -2.00 3.18
C SER A 197 -13.96 -2.59 4.45
N SER A 198 -14.70 -2.45 5.53
CA SER A 198 -14.36 -2.90 6.88
C SER A 198 -15.42 -3.89 7.39
N VAL A 199 -15.35 -5.16 6.94
CA VAL A 199 -16.39 -6.16 7.20
C VAL A 199 -16.41 -6.56 8.68
N ALA A 200 -17.50 -6.25 9.37
CA ALA A 200 -17.68 -6.62 10.76
C ALA A 200 -17.86 -8.14 10.92
N VAL A 201 -17.13 -8.75 11.85
CA VAL A 201 -17.28 -10.16 12.17
C VAL A 201 -18.32 -10.33 13.28
N LEU A 202 -19.55 -10.69 12.90
CA LEU A 202 -20.70 -10.87 13.81
C LEU A 202 -20.45 -11.87 14.95
N LYS A 203 -19.63 -12.90 14.73
CA LYS A 203 -19.23 -13.84 15.79
C LYS A 203 -18.50 -13.15 16.94
N SER A 204 -17.85 -12.02 16.69
CA SER A 204 -17.17 -11.24 17.72
C SER A 204 -18.14 -10.46 18.62
N LEU A 205 -19.35 -10.16 18.16
CA LEU A 205 -20.39 -9.55 19.00
C LEU A 205 -20.87 -10.47 20.12
N ILE A 206 -20.70 -11.80 19.95
CA ILE A 206 -21.11 -12.82 20.93
C ILE A 206 -19.93 -13.27 21.80
N SER A 207 -18.70 -13.30 21.24
CA SER A 207 -17.52 -13.91 21.87
C SER A 207 -16.40 -12.92 22.23
N GLY A 208 -16.57 -11.62 22.01
CA GLY A 208 -15.57 -10.58 22.28
C GLY A 208 -15.88 -9.26 21.60
N PRO A 209 -15.05 -8.22 21.78
CA PRO A 209 -15.26 -6.95 21.10
C PRO A 209 -15.23 -7.13 19.58
N PRO A 210 -16.13 -6.47 18.84
CA PRO A 210 -16.17 -6.55 17.39
C PRO A 210 -14.85 -6.05 16.77
N TYR A 211 -14.37 -6.75 15.75
CA TYR A 211 -13.26 -6.31 14.92
C TYR A 211 -13.69 -6.30 13.46
N ALA A 212 -13.02 -5.50 12.66
CA ALA A 212 -13.27 -5.44 11.23
C ALA A 212 -12.12 -6.07 10.46
N GLN A 213 -12.47 -6.78 9.39
CA GLN A 213 -11.54 -7.31 8.39
C GLN A 213 -11.27 -6.20 7.36
N ASN A 214 -10.01 -5.84 7.17
CA ASN A 214 -9.63 -4.81 6.21
C ASN A 214 -9.64 -5.38 4.78
N LEU A 215 -10.48 -4.80 3.92
CA LEU A 215 -10.52 -5.07 2.48
C LEU A 215 -10.42 -3.77 1.67
N HIS A 216 -9.74 -2.78 2.18
CA HIS A 216 -9.62 -1.44 1.61
C HIS A 216 -8.88 -1.42 0.26
N ARG A 217 -9.24 -0.47 -0.61
CA ARG A 217 -8.61 -0.19 -1.91
C ARG A 217 -8.54 1.31 -2.15
N ASN A 218 -7.38 1.78 -2.56
CA ASN A 218 -7.28 3.11 -3.16
C ASN A 218 -7.72 3.02 -4.62
N VAL A 219 -8.66 3.85 -5.01
CA VAL A 219 -9.11 3.97 -6.40
C VAL A 219 -8.43 5.19 -7.00
N ILE A 220 -7.59 4.96 -8.02
CA ILE A 220 -6.77 5.97 -8.69
C ILE A 220 -7.33 6.19 -10.09
N PHE A 221 -7.55 7.45 -10.46
CA PHE A 221 -7.99 7.84 -11.79
C PHE A 221 -6.81 8.36 -12.62
N LYS A 222 -6.69 7.88 -13.85
CA LYS A 222 -5.65 8.34 -14.79
C LYS A 222 -5.75 9.86 -15.06
N GLY A 223 -6.98 10.40 -15.06
CA GLY A 223 -7.27 11.77 -15.46
C GLY A 223 -8.01 11.81 -16.80
N GLY A 224 -8.20 13.00 -17.36
CA GLY A 224 -9.07 13.26 -18.49
C GLY A 224 -10.53 13.23 -18.08
N LYS A 225 -11.04 12.07 -17.71
CA LYS A 225 -12.38 11.89 -17.15
C LYS A 225 -12.34 11.18 -15.81
N VAL A 226 -13.11 11.70 -14.86
CA VAL A 226 -13.24 11.16 -13.50
C VAL A 226 -14.72 10.98 -13.19
N SER A 227 -15.07 9.93 -12.43
CA SER A 227 -16.47 9.73 -11.99
C SER A 227 -16.97 10.95 -11.22
N GLY A 228 -18.25 11.28 -11.37
CA GLY A 228 -18.85 12.41 -10.66
C GLY A 228 -19.16 12.13 -9.18
N LEU A 229 -19.01 10.88 -8.72
CA LEU A 229 -19.19 10.46 -7.33
C LEU A 229 -18.33 9.23 -7.06
N PRO A 230 -17.60 9.12 -5.93
CA PRO A 230 -16.90 7.91 -5.55
C PRO A 230 -17.89 6.81 -5.12
N PHE A 231 -17.54 5.56 -5.44
CA PHE A 231 -18.22 4.38 -4.91
C PHE A 231 -17.65 4.06 -3.53
N SER A 232 -18.50 3.97 -2.53
CA SER A 232 -18.11 3.77 -1.13
C SER A 232 -18.48 2.39 -0.60
N SER A 233 -17.96 2.02 0.56
CA SER A 233 -18.38 0.79 1.24
C SER A 233 -19.83 0.84 1.72
N PHE A 234 -20.45 2.02 1.76
CA PHE A 234 -21.90 2.15 2.00
C PHE A 234 -22.75 1.69 0.82
N ASP A 235 -22.22 1.78 -0.41
CA ASP A 235 -22.85 1.22 -1.61
C ASP A 235 -22.70 -0.30 -1.61
N SER A 236 -21.50 -0.83 -1.35
CA SER A 236 -21.25 -2.25 -1.10
C SER A 236 -19.89 -2.46 -0.40
N GLN A 237 -19.83 -3.45 0.49
CA GLN A 237 -18.58 -3.92 1.11
C GLN A 237 -17.90 -5.04 0.30
N ASN A 238 -18.52 -5.53 -0.76
CA ASN A 238 -17.99 -6.57 -1.65
C ASN A 238 -17.07 -5.95 -2.71
N PRO A 239 -15.78 -6.33 -2.80
CA PRO A 239 -14.88 -5.81 -3.84
C PRO A 239 -15.32 -6.16 -5.27
N GLU A 240 -16.10 -7.22 -5.47
CA GLU A 240 -16.63 -7.58 -6.78
C GLU A 240 -17.65 -6.55 -7.30
N ASP A 241 -18.44 -5.94 -6.40
CA ASP A 241 -19.35 -4.84 -6.75
C ASP A 241 -18.58 -3.55 -7.07
N LEU A 242 -17.46 -3.29 -6.37
CA LEU A 242 -16.55 -2.20 -6.73
C LEU A 242 -15.99 -2.42 -8.15
N TRP A 243 -15.55 -3.62 -8.49
CA TRP A 243 -15.03 -3.93 -9.83
C TRP A 243 -16.11 -3.80 -10.91
N GLU A 244 -17.38 -4.17 -10.63
CA GLU A 244 -18.51 -3.95 -11.55
C GLU A 244 -18.74 -2.44 -11.77
N TRP A 245 -18.74 -1.65 -10.70
CA TRP A 245 -18.83 -0.20 -10.80
C TRP A 245 -17.67 0.39 -11.63
N MET A 246 -16.43 -0.04 -11.41
CA MET A 246 -15.26 0.38 -12.19
C MET A 246 -15.41 0.04 -13.68
N ALA A 247 -15.94 -1.13 -14.02
CA ALA A 247 -16.23 -1.52 -15.40
C ALA A 247 -17.27 -0.58 -16.03
N ASN A 248 -18.30 -0.20 -15.29
CA ASN A 248 -19.32 0.74 -15.73
C ASN A 248 -18.75 2.15 -15.95
N GLN A 249 -17.77 2.58 -15.13
CA GLN A 249 -17.08 3.85 -15.35
C GLN A 249 -16.22 3.82 -16.63
N ARG A 250 -15.52 2.70 -16.89
CA ARG A 250 -14.75 2.53 -18.14
C ARG A 250 -15.61 2.57 -19.38
N ASN A 251 -16.83 2.04 -19.32
CA ASN A 251 -17.82 2.14 -20.42
C ASN A 251 -18.20 3.60 -20.75
N GLN A 252 -17.96 4.53 -19.82
CA GLN A 252 -18.17 5.97 -20.00
C GLN A 252 -16.87 6.72 -20.37
N GLY A 253 -15.76 5.99 -20.56
CA GLY A 253 -14.44 6.54 -20.93
C GLY A 253 -13.61 7.03 -19.75
N VAL A 254 -13.90 6.56 -18.53
CA VAL A 254 -13.08 6.82 -17.34
C VAL A 254 -12.02 5.73 -17.22
N GLU A 255 -10.75 6.10 -17.11
CA GLU A 255 -9.65 5.17 -16.83
C GLU A 255 -9.31 5.20 -15.33
N LEU A 256 -9.38 4.02 -14.68
CA LEU A 256 -9.15 3.89 -13.24
C LEU A 256 -8.66 2.49 -12.87
N LEU A 257 -7.93 2.42 -11.77
CA LEU A 257 -7.47 1.17 -11.16
C LEU A 257 -7.69 1.18 -9.64
N ALA A 258 -7.68 0.02 -9.01
CA ALA A 258 -7.78 -0.13 -7.55
C ALA A 258 -6.50 -0.76 -7.00
N ILE A 259 -6.03 -0.26 -5.86
CA ILE A 259 -4.83 -0.72 -5.16
C ILE A 259 -5.23 -1.30 -3.80
N PRO A 260 -5.34 -2.64 -3.67
CA PRO A 260 -5.53 -3.28 -2.37
C PRO A 260 -4.36 -3.00 -1.44
N HIS A 261 -4.66 -2.80 -0.16
CA HIS A 261 -3.66 -2.55 0.86
C HIS A 261 -4.04 -3.15 2.22
N ASN A 262 -3.09 -3.17 3.16
CA ASN A 262 -3.30 -3.74 4.49
C ASN A 262 -3.74 -5.21 4.46
N ALA A 263 -3.22 -6.02 3.54
CA ALA A 263 -3.55 -7.43 3.45
C ALA A 263 -3.21 -8.18 4.75
N ASN A 264 -2.13 -7.80 5.46
CA ASN A 264 -1.71 -8.34 6.74
C ASN A 264 -2.79 -8.22 7.84
N ILE A 265 -3.72 -7.29 7.74
CA ILE A 265 -4.82 -7.11 8.69
C ILE A 265 -6.20 -7.43 8.11
N SER A 266 -6.24 -8.14 6.99
CA SER A 266 -7.47 -8.61 6.34
C SER A 266 -8.07 -9.88 6.96
N ASP A 267 -7.44 -10.48 7.97
CA ASP A 267 -7.80 -11.79 8.55
C ASP A 267 -7.84 -12.90 7.48
N GLY A 268 -6.94 -12.84 6.49
CA GLY A 268 -6.81 -13.82 5.41
C GLY A 268 -7.77 -13.63 4.24
N ARG A 269 -8.54 -12.54 4.19
CA ARG A 269 -9.54 -12.33 3.13
C ARG A 269 -9.01 -11.62 1.89
N MET A 270 -7.89 -10.89 1.98
CA MET A 270 -7.39 -10.14 0.82
C MET A 270 -7.02 -11.06 -0.35
N TYR A 271 -6.41 -12.21 -0.03
CA TYR A 271 -6.01 -13.21 -1.03
C TYR A 271 -6.72 -14.55 -0.80
N ALA A 272 -8.02 -14.48 -0.47
CA ALA A 272 -8.85 -15.67 -0.30
C ALA A 272 -8.94 -16.50 -1.60
N LEU A 273 -9.11 -17.81 -1.46
CA LEU A 273 -9.25 -18.76 -2.57
C LEU A 273 -10.72 -19.01 -2.98
N ASN A 274 -11.59 -18.11 -2.55
CA ASN A 274 -13.02 -18.05 -2.84
C ASN A 274 -13.47 -16.59 -3.03
N THR A 275 -14.66 -16.39 -3.57
CA THR A 275 -15.28 -15.07 -3.73
C THR A 275 -15.59 -14.44 -2.36
N PHE A 276 -16.01 -13.18 -2.36
CA PHE A 276 -16.41 -12.48 -1.14
C PHE A 276 -17.53 -13.21 -0.39
N ASP A 277 -18.49 -13.79 -1.10
CA ASP A 277 -19.63 -14.53 -0.55
C ASP A 277 -19.30 -16.00 -0.22
N GLY A 278 -18.09 -16.48 -0.54
CA GLY A 278 -17.62 -17.82 -0.22
C GLY A 278 -17.73 -18.83 -1.35
N ASP A 279 -18.14 -18.42 -2.54
CA ASP A 279 -18.23 -19.25 -3.72
C ASP A 279 -16.86 -19.58 -4.31
N LYS A 280 -16.80 -20.63 -5.17
CA LYS A 280 -15.58 -20.99 -5.88
C LYS A 280 -15.18 -19.91 -6.88
N LEU A 281 -13.88 -19.66 -7.00
CA LEU A 281 -13.35 -18.77 -8.04
C LEU A 281 -13.73 -19.27 -9.44
N THR A 282 -14.00 -18.33 -10.34
CA THR A 282 -14.29 -18.56 -11.76
C THR A 282 -13.28 -17.83 -12.62
N ALA A 283 -13.15 -18.23 -13.89
CA ALA A 283 -12.31 -17.50 -14.86
C ALA A 283 -12.72 -16.03 -14.98
N LYS A 284 -14.02 -15.73 -14.93
CA LYS A 284 -14.53 -14.36 -14.97
C LYS A 284 -14.12 -13.54 -13.75
N TYR A 285 -14.14 -14.12 -12.55
CA TYR A 285 -13.63 -13.47 -11.34
C TYR A 285 -12.14 -13.11 -11.49
N ILE A 286 -11.34 -14.06 -11.98
CA ILE A 286 -9.89 -13.89 -12.15
C ILE A 286 -9.60 -12.76 -13.14
N GLU A 287 -10.23 -12.79 -14.32
CA GLU A 287 -10.10 -11.75 -15.34
C GLU A 287 -10.49 -10.37 -14.79
N THR A 288 -11.62 -10.30 -14.07
CA THR A 288 -12.13 -9.05 -13.50
C THR A 288 -11.17 -8.49 -12.45
N ARG A 289 -10.61 -9.34 -11.58
CA ARG A 289 -9.64 -8.92 -10.57
C ARG A 289 -8.36 -8.40 -11.21
N LEU A 290 -7.79 -9.14 -12.16
CA LEU A 290 -6.58 -8.74 -12.89
C LEU A 290 -6.73 -7.37 -13.58
N ARG A 291 -7.88 -7.10 -14.16
CA ARG A 291 -8.17 -5.83 -14.84
C ARG A 291 -8.25 -4.67 -13.87
N ASN A 292 -8.78 -4.90 -12.66
CA ASN A 292 -9.06 -3.83 -11.69
C ASN A 292 -7.94 -3.60 -10.69
N GLU A 293 -7.18 -4.65 -10.32
CA GLU A 293 -6.14 -4.62 -9.29
C GLU A 293 -4.76 -5.00 -9.88
N PRO A 294 -4.18 -4.17 -10.78
CA PRO A 294 -2.91 -4.49 -11.42
C PRO A 294 -1.72 -4.41 -10.46
N VAL A 295 -1.83 -3.65 -9.36
CA VAL A 295 -0.80 -3.49 -8.33
C VAL A 295 -1.39 -3.60 -6.94
N ASN A 296 -0.56 -3.98 -5.95
CA ASN A 296 -0.89 -4.05 -4.54
C ASN A 296 0.14 -3.29 -3.71
N GLU A 297 -0.31 -2.61 -2.67
CA GLU A 297 0.53 -1.98 -1.66
C GLU A 297 0.98 -3.02 -0.64
N VAL A 298 2.30 -3.17 -0.46
CA VAL A 298 2.89 -4.22 0.39
C VAL A 298 3.55 -3.69 1.65
N VAL A 299 3.76 -2.39 1.77
CA VAL A 299 4.35 -1.74 2.94
C VAL A 299 3.76 -0.37 3.16
N GLN A 300 3.44 -0.07 4.42
CA GLN A 300 2.88 1.21 4.87
C GLN A 300 3.02 1.33 6.40
N ILE A 301 2.46 2.38 7.03
CA ILE A 301 2.58 2.62 8.49
C ILE A 301 2.09 1.47 9.37
N LYS A 302 1.24 0.57 8.88
CA LYS A 302 0.77 -0.63 9.60
C LYS A 302 1.60 -1.86 9.19
N GLY A 303 2.90 -1.67 8.92
CA GLY A 303 3.86 -2.71 8.59
C GLY A 303 3.76 -3.22 7.15
N GLN A 304 4.33 -4.39 6.90
CA GLN A 304 4.39 -4.98 5.57
C GLN A 304 3.46 -6.19 5.42
N SER A 305 3.07 -6.45 4.18
CA SER A 305 2.24 -7.58 3.75
C SER A 305 2.97 -8.52 2.78
N MET A 306 4.30 -8.38 2.62
CA MET A 306 5.06 -9.15 1.64
C MET A 306 5.29 -10.59 2.08
N ALA A 307 5.80 -10.79 3.29
CA ALA A 307 6.09 -12.11 3.85
C ALA A 307 5.87 -12.13 5.38
N HIS A 308 5.67 -13.33 5.94
CA HIS A 308 5.52 -13.52 7.39
C HIS A 308 6.32 -14.75 7.83
N PRO A 309 7.02 -14.71 8.99
CA PRO A 309 7.85 -15.83 9.46
C PRO A 309 7.12 -17.18 9.53
N LEU A 310 5.82 -17.18 9.87
CA LEU A 310 5.01 -18.42 9.89
C LEU A 310 4.75 -19.01 8.50
N LEU A 311 4.79 -18.21 7.44
CA LEU A 311 4.54 -18.63 6.06
C LEU A 311 5.82 -18.82 5.24
N ALA A 312 6.93 -18.25 5.74
CA ALA A 312 8.26 -18.31 5.15
C ALA A 312 9.32 -18.58 6.25
N PRO A 313 9.28 -19.74 6.93
CA PRO A 313 10.12 -19.99 8.11
C PRO A 313 11.61 -20.14 7.81
N LYS A 314 12.00 -20.24 6.53
CA LYS A 314 13.40 -20.30 6.08
C LYS A 314 13.93 -18.93 5.64
N ASP A 315 13.10 -17.89 5.69
CA ASP A 315 13.49 -16.54 5.31
C ASP A 315 13.94 -15.75 6.55
N GLU A 316 15.22 -15.54 6.70
CA GLU A 316 15.82 -14.79 7.82
C GLU A 316 15.36 -13.32 7.91
N PHE A 317 14.82 -12.76 6.81
CA PHE A 317 14.34 -11.38 6.72
C PHE A 317 12.81 -11.26 6.62
N ALA A 318 12.06 -12.33 6.94
CA ALA A 318 10.60 -12.32 6.88
C ALA A 318 9.93 -11.54 8.02
N ASP A 319 10.63 -11.26 9.10
CA ASP A 319 10.12 -10.60 10.31
C ASP A 319 10.19 -9.05 10.26
N PHE A 320 10.56 -8.48 9.11
CA PHE A 320 10.62 -7.04 8.93
C PHE A 320 9.26 -6.38 9.20
N GLU A 321 9.21 -5.42 10.13
CA GLU A 321 8.05 -4.58 10.45
C GLU A 321 6.70 -5.35 10.44
N VAL A 322 6.65 -6.49 11.11
CA VAL A 322 5.44 -7.33 11.17
C VAL A 322 4.41 -6.68 12.11
N TYR A 323 3.29 -6.24 11.55
CA TYR A 323 2.19 -5.64 12.28
C TYR A 323 0.97 -6.59 12.31
N GLN A 324 0.54 -7.01 13.50
CA GLN A 324 -0.48 -8.06 13.67
C GLN A 324 -1.72 -7.57 14.45
N TYR A 325 -2.01 -6.28 14.45
CA TYR A 325 -3.10 -5.74 15.24
C TYR A 325 -4.32 -5.40 14.37
N SER A 326 -5.48 -5.97 14.70
CA SER A 326 -6.72 -5.60 14.03
C SER A 326 -7.12 -4.14 14.30
N LEU A 327 -7.77 -3.51 13.34
CA LEU A 327 -8.28 -2.16 13.49
C LEU A 327 -9.45 -2.12 14.51
N GLY A 328 -9.46 -1.09 15.35
CA GLY A 328 -10.61 -0.74 16.21
C GLY A 328 -10.73 -1.43 17.55
N GLN A 329 -9.86 -2.36 17.91
CA GLN A 329 -10.04 -3.20 19.12
C GLN A 329 -9.40 -2.69 20.43
N GLY A 330 -8.74 -1.55 20.45
CA GLY A 330 -8.10 -1.07 21.67
C GLY A 330 -7.23 -2.15 22.34
N ASN A 331 -7.57 -2.54 23.56
CA ASN A 331 -6.79 -3.50 24.37
C ASN A 331 -7.07 -4.99 24.12
N ASN A 332 -8.15 -5.33 23.42
CA ASN A 332 -8.55 -6.71 23.15
C ASN A 332 -8.25 -7.06 21.68
N ARG A 333 -7.05 -7.55 21.41
CA ARG A 333 -6.56 -7.81 20.07
C ARG A 333 -6.68 -9.29 19.74
N LYS A 334 -7.46 -9.60 18.72
CA LYS A 334 -7.50 -10.95 18.15
C LYS A 334 -6.26 -11.17 17.30
N LYS A 335 -5.64 -12.34 17.45
CA LYS A 335 -4.63 -12.80 16.49
C LYS A 335 -5.31 -13.04 15.14
N LEU A 336 -4.88 -12.31 14.12
CA LEU A 336 -5.41 -12.41 12.77
C LEU A 336 -4.84 -13.65 12.06
N LYS A 337 -5.55 -14.15 11.06
CA LYS A 337 -5.04 -15.19 10.18
C LYS A 337 -3.93 -14.65 9.30
N THR A 338 -2.86 -15.42 9.16
CA THR A 338 -1.74 -15.10 8.26
C THR A 338 -1.96 -15.68 6.87
N GLU A 339 -2.60 -16.85 6.75
CA GLU A 339 -2.92 -17.47 5.47
C GLU A 339 -3.92 -16.59 4.69
N GLY A 340 -3.62 -16.30 3.44
CA GLY A 340 -4.40 -15.39 2.59
C GLY A 340 -4.22 -13.89 2.90
N ALA A 341 -3.21 -13.53 3.72
CA ALA A 341 -2.94 -12.17 4.15
C ALA A 341 -1.56 -11.64 3.68
N TYR A 342 -0.75 -12.46 3.00
CA TYR A 342 0.60 -12.08 2.59
C TYR A 342 0.86 -12.40 1.11
N VAL A 343 1.51 -11.46 0.43
CA VAL A 343 1.69 -11.43 -1.02
C VAL A 343 2.49 -12.63 -1.54
N ARG A 344 3.61 -13.00 -0.88
CA ARG A 344 4.42 -14.15 -1.34
C ARG A 344 3.61 -15.45 -1.33
N GLN A 345 2.75 -15.65 -0.33
CA GLN A 345 1.83 -16.79 -0.32
C GLN A 345 0.78 -16.67 -1.42
N ALA A 346 0.25 -15.44 -1.66
CA ALA A 346 -0.69 -15.22 -2.75
C ALA A 346 -0.08 -15.55 -4.11
N PHE A 347 1.17 -15.17 -4.36
CA PHE A 347 1.89 -15.54 -5.59
C PHE A 347 1.96 -17.07 -5.76
N LYS A 348 2.34 -17.82 -4.70
CA LYS A 348 2.35 -19.29 -4.73
C LYS A 348 0.96 -19.88 -5.00
N ASN A 349 -0.06 -19.39 -4.32
CA ASN A 349 -1.45 -19.81 -4.54
C ASN A 349 -1.92 -19.49 -5.96
N GLY A 350 -1.46 -18.37 -6.52
CA GLY A 350 -1.74 -17.96 -7.89
C GLY A 350 -1.21 -18.92 -8.95
N LEU A 351 -0.03 -19.52 -8.73
CA LEU A 351 0.49 -20.59 -9.61
C LEU A 351 -0.44 -21.81 -9.64
N ALA A 352 -0.95 -22.24 -8.46
CA ALA A 352 -1.89 -23.34 -8.36
C ALA A 352 -3.25 -23.06 -9.04
N ILE A 353 -3.71 -21.81 -8.93
CA ILE A 353 -4.93 -21.37 -9.63
C ILE A 353 -4.70 -21.32 -11.14
N HIS A 354 -3.52 -20.86 -11.57
CA HIS A 354 -3.14 -20.83 -12.99
C HIS A 354 -3.20 -22.22 -13.63
N GLN A 355 -2.65 -23.25 -12.99
CA GLN A 355 -2.75 -24.63 -13.50
C GLN A 355 -4.20 -25.08 -13.76
N LYS A 356 -5.14 -24.56 -12.98
CA LYS A 356 -6.56 -24.94 -13.08
C LYS A 356 -7.36 -24.11 -14.08
N PHE A 357 -7.08 -22.81 -14.20
CA PHE A 357 -7.91 -21.85 -14.95
C PHE A 357 -7.18 -21.21 -16.14
N GLY A 358 -5.88 -21.45 -16.31
CA GLY A 358 -5.03 -20.78 -17.31
C GLY A 358 -4.78 -19.29 -17.00
N GLN A 359 -5.17 -18.83 -15.82
CA GLN A 359 -5.01 -17.44 -15.38
C GLN A 359 -4.71 -17.39 -13.88
N ASN A 360 -3.91 -16.40 -13.44
CA ASN A 360 -3.48 -16.23 -12.07
C ASN A 360 -4.08 -14.91 -11.51
N PRO A 361 -5.03 -14.94 -10.55
CA PRO A 361 -5.65 -13.73 -9.99
C PRO A 361 -4.69 -12.86 -9.15
N PHE A 362 -3.51 -13.37 -8.85
CA PHE A 362 -2.48 -12.72 -8.03
C PHE A 362 -1.23 -12.33 -8.84
N GLN A 363 -1.37 -12.20 -10.15
CA GLN A 363 -0.31 -11.73 -11.06
C GLN A 363 -0.25 -10.20 -11.09
N PHE A 364 -0.10 -9.57 -9.93
CA PHE A 364 -0.03 -8.13 -9.77
C PHE A 364 1.40 -7.65 -9.49
N GLY A 365 1.67 -6.36 -9.74
CA GLY A 365 2.86 -5.66 -9.29
C GLY A 365 2.73 -5.20 -7.83
N ILE A 366 3.82 -4.75 -7.23
CA ILE A 366 3.85 -4.31 -5.83
C ILE A 366 4.42 -2.90 -5.69
N ILE A 367 3.84 -2.12 -4.78
CA ILE A 367 4.28 -0.77 -4.42
C ILE A 367 4.32 -0.60 -2.90
N GLY A 368 5.03 0.40 -2.42
CA GLY A 368 4.89 0.95 -1.08
C GLY A 368 4.08 2.25 -1.11
N SER A 369 3.50 2.61 0.02
CA SER A 369 2.84 3.90 0.27
C SER A 369 2.86 4.21 1.75
N THR A 370 2.26 5.33 2.20
CA THR A 370 2.32 5.65 3.62
C THR A 370 1.07 5.29 4.41
N ASP A 371 -0.11 5.49 3.87
CA ASP A 371 -1.36 5.47 4.65
C ASP A 371 -1.28 6.47 5.84
N SER A 372 -0.55 7.56 5.63
CA SER A 372 -0.38 8.61 6.64
C SER A 372 -1.67 9.39 6.81
N HIS A 373 -2.09 9.58 8.06
CA HIS A 373 -3.27 10.35 8.42
C HIS A 373 -2.91 11.70 9.08
N ASN A 374 -1.75 12.26 8.74
CA ASN A 374 -1.30 13.58 9.19
C ASN A 374 -1.28 14.63 8.06
N GLY A 375 -1.81 14.29 6.89
CA GLY A 375 -1.86 15.18 5.75
C GLY A 375 -0.56 15.29 4.96
N GLY A 376 0.35 14.34 5.13
CA GLY A 376 1.60 14.26 4.36
C GLY A 376 2.28 12.91 4.47
N PRO A 377 3.02 12.49 3.44
CA PRO A 377 3.85 11.28 3.48
C PRO A 377 4.80 11.26 4.68
N ASN A 378 4.92 10.12 5.35
CA ASN A 378 5.81 9.88 6.47
C ASN A 378 6.75 8.71 6.11
N VAL A 379 7.93 9.01 5.57
CA VAL A 379 8.82 8.01 4.92
C VAL A 379 10.27 8.08 5.41
N GLU A 380 10.56 8.93 6.38
CA GLU A 380 11.91 9.20 6.84
C GLU A 380 12.06 8.85 8.33
N GLU A 381 12.90 7.87 8.66
CA GLU A 381 13.11 7.40 10.03
C GLU A 381 13.57 8.53 10.97
N ASN A 382 14.40 9.43 10.48
CA ASN A 382 14.95 10.56 11.23
C ASN A 382 14.04 11.80 11.25
N ASN A 383 12.95 11.78 10.49
CA ASN A 383 11.98 12.89 10.37
C ASN A 383 10.52 12.38 10.51
N ASN A 384 10.28 11.55 11.52
CA ASN A 384 8.97 10.97 11.76
C ASN A 384 7.96 12.04 12.22
N ILE A 385 7.05 12.42 11.34
CA ILE A 385 5.97 13.39 11.62
C ILE A 385 4.76 12.74 12.32
N GLY A 386 4.85 11.46 12.68
CA GLY A 386 3.72 10.69 13.18
C GLY A 386 2.78 10.24 12.06
N ARG A 387 1.80 9.42 12.42
CA ARG A 387 0.90 8.77 11.45
C ARG A 387 -0.57 9.19 11.55
N SER A 388 -1.04 9.62 12.74
CA SER A 388 -2.49 9.77 12.98
C SER A 388 -2.81 10.79 14.08
N GLY A 389 -2.50 12.05 13.85
CA GLY A 389 -2.94 13.18 14.65
C GLY A 389 -2.62 13.03 16.15
N THR A 390 -3.63 13.13 17.01
CA THR A 390 -3.45 13.10 18.46
C THR A 390 -2.91 11.80 19.05
N LYS A 391 -2.83 10.73 18.28
CA LYS A 391 -2.30 9.44 18.79
C LYS A 391 -0.79 9.42 18.90
N ASP A 392 -0.10 10.18 18.08
CA ASP A 392 1.35 10.17 17.92
C ASP A 392 1.90 11.57 17.55
N ILE A 393 1.33 12.59 18.16
CA ILE A 393 1.55 14.02 17.89
C ILE A 393 3.01 14.49 18.01
N ASN A 394 3.82 13.81 18.81
CA ASN A 394 5.24 14.10 19.02
C ASN A 394 5.96 12.85 19.56
N ALA A 395 7.29 12.92 19.69
CA ALA A 395 8.13 11.81 20.18
C ALA A 395 7.67 11.26 21.54
N GLU A 396 7.29 12.15 22.51
CA GLU A 396 6.83 11.72 23.82
C GLU A 396 5.54 10.88 23.73
N HIS A 397 4.58 11.28 22.88
CA HIS A 397 3.35 10.50 22.64
C HIS A 397 3.63 9.18 21.91
N ARG A 398 4.59 9.16 21.01
CA ARG A 398 4.95 7.94 20.28
C ARG A 398 5.63 6.91 21.18
N LEU A 399 6.49 7.35 22.10
CA LEU A 399 7.25 6.46 23.01
C LEU A 399 6.55 6.19 24.36
N ARG A 400 5.33 6.71 24.59
CA ARG A 400 4.62 6.47 25.87
C ARG A 400 4.50 4.98 26.20
N LYS A 401 4.59 4.66 27.52
CA LYS A 401 4.63 3.27 28.03
C LYS A 401 3.26 2.59 28.19
N ASP A 402 2.16 3.28 27.88
CA ASP A 402 0.82 2.68 27.93
C ASP A 402 0.56 1.73 26.75
N LYS A 403 -0.56 1.02 26.79
CA LYS A 403 -0.96 0.08 25.72
C LYS A 403 -1.17 0.76 24.36
N GLY A 404 -1.50 2.04 24.34
CA GLY A 404 -1.60 2.82 23.11
C GLY A 404 -0.22 3.08 22.50
N GLY A 405 0.76 3.41 23.36
CA GLY A 405 2.16 3.57 22.97
C GLY A 405 2.78 2.28 22.45
N GLU A 406 2.50 1.13 23.11
CA GLU A 406 2.95 -0.18 22.61
C GLU A 406 2.55 -0.41 21.14
N VAL A 407 1.31 -0.10 20.75
CA VAL A 407 0.87 -0.22 19.35
C VAL A 407 1.59 0.76 18.45
N THR A 408 1.73 2.01 18.92
CA THR A 408 2.38 3.07 18.15
C THR A 408 3.84 2.70 17.86
N ARG A 409 4.58 2.20 18.85
CA ARG A 409 5.98 1.79 18.66
C ARG A 409 6.16 0.66 17.63
N LYS A 410 5.13 -0.16 17.43
CA LYS A 410 5.14 -1.26 16.44
C LYS A 410 4.63 -0.84 15.05
N THR A 411 4.44 0.44 14.79
CA THR A 411 4.19 0.94 13.44
C THR A 411 5.49 1.29 12.75
N SER A 412 5.51 1.18 11.43
CA SER A 412 6.62 1.62 10.59
C SER A 412 6.55 3.13 10.34
N VAL A 413 7.63 3.69 9.84
CA VAL A 413 7.58 4.96 9.16
C VAL A 413 6.76 4.79 7.88
N ALA A 414 7.08 4.04 6.96
CA ALA A 414 6.23 3.58 5.85
C ALA A 414 7.07 3.27 4.59
N GLY A 415 6.46 3.37 3.39
CA GLY A 415 7.13 3.07 2.14
C GLY A 415 6.76 4.01 1.01
N LEU A 416 7.44 3.85 -0.12
CA LEU A 416 7.21 4.59 -1.35
C LEU A 416 6.88 3.66 -2.52
N ALA A 417 6.05 4.15 -3.42
CA ALA A 417 5.91 3.59 -4.76
C ALA A 417 7.06 4.10 -5.63
N ALA A 418 7.83 3.19 -6.20
CA ALA A 418 8.84 3.49 -7.18
C ALA A 418 8.35 3.02 -8.55
N VAL A 419 8.41 3.90 -9.55
CA VAL A 419 7.78 3.71 -10.87
C VAL A 419 8.77 4.01 -11.98
N TRP A 420 8.95 3.06 -12.90
CA TRP A 420 9.71 3.26 -14.13
C TRP A 420 8.77 3.74 -15.25
N ALA A 421 8.80 5.03 -15.54
CA ALA A 421 7.96 5.69 -16.54
C ALA A 421 8.77 6.53 -17.51
N LYS A 422 8.26 6.76 -18.73
CA LYS A 422 9.00 7.53 -19.75
C LYS A 422 9.13 9.00 -19.38
N GLU A 423 8.16 9.54 -18.66
CA GLU A 423 8.10 10.94 -18.25
C GLU A 423 7.19 11.08 -17.03
N ASN A 424 7.31 12.18 -16.28
CA ASN A 424 6.48 12.45 -15.11
C ASN A 424 5.13 13.04 -15.52
N THR A 425 4.25 12.18 -16.03
CA THR A 425 2.86 12.52 -16.39
C THR A 425 1.89 11.50 -15.83
N ARG A 426 0.61 11.88 -15.68
CA ARG A 426 -0.46 10.96 -15.26
C ARG A 426 -0.52 9.74 -16.17
N GLU A 427 -0.44 9.97 -17.47
CA GLU A 427 -0.51 8.95 -18.50
C GLU A 427 0.64 7.94 -18.35
N SER A 428 1.87 8.44 -18.27
CA SER A 428 3.07 7.59 -18.26
C SER A 428 3.22 6.81 -16.95
N ILE A 429 2.93 7.43 -15.79
CA ILE A 429 2.94 6.77 -14.48
C ILE A 429 1.81 5.75 -14.37
N TYR A 430 0.58 6.12 -14.79
CA TYR A 430 -0.56 5.21 -14.77
C TYR A 430 -0.31 3.97 -15.65
N GLU A 431 0.23 4.14 -16.86
CA GLU A 431 0.62 3.03 -17.72
C GLU A 431 1.71 2.14 -17.10
N ALA A 432 2.63 2.71 -16.32
CA ALA A 432 3.61 1.94 -15.59
C ALA A 432 2.97 1.08 -14.48
N LEU A 433 1.96 1.61 -13.78
CA LEU A 433 1.16 0.84 -12.82
C LEU A 433 0.41 -0.31 -13.52
N GLU A 434 -0.24 -0.05 -14.67
CA GLU A 434 -0.95 -1.11 -15.43
C GLU A 434 -0.01 -2.20 -15.95
N ARG A 435 1.17 -1.85 -16.49
CA ARG A 435 2.17 -2.85 -16.92
C ARG A 435 3.03 -3.40 -15.78
N LYS A 436 2.80 -2.93 -14.52
CA LYS A 436 3.43 -3.43 -13.29
C LYS A 436 4.95 -3.21 -13.22
N GLU A 437 5.45 -2.24 -13.98
CA GLU A 437 6.87 -1.88 -13.95
C GLU A 437 7.13 -0.89 -12.81
N VAL A 438 6.88 -1.40 -11.62
CA VAL A 438 6.88 -0.69 -10.36
C VAL A 438 7.48 -1.57 -9.27
N TYR A 439 7.91 -0.94 -8.18
CA TYR A 439 8.40 -1.66 -7.02
C TYR A 439 8.16 -0.89 -5.72
N ALA A 440 8.26 -1.59 -4.59
CA ALA A 440 8.11 -1.02 -3.26
C ALA A 440 9.48 -0.72 -2.64
N THR A 441 9.59 0.42 -1.93
CA THR A 441 10.66 0.63 -0.96
C THR A 441 10.05 0.84 0.43
N SER A 442 10.82 0.60 1.48
CA SER A 442 10.39 0.83 2.85
C SER A 442 10.67 2.26 3.36
N GLY A 443 11.04 3.18 2.47
CA GLY A 443 11.31 4.59 2.74
C GLY A 443 12.44 5.13 1.89
N PRO A 444 13.68 4.59 1.98
CA PRO A 444 14.79 5.02 1.13
C PRO A 444 14.51 4.85 -0.36
N ARG A 445 15.03 5.77 -1.17
CA ARG A 445 14.86 5.76 -2.62
C ARG A 445 15.91 4.89 -3.31
N ILE A 446 15.99 3.61 -2.89
CA ILE A 446 16.85 2.61 -3.52
C ILE A 446 16.42 2.47 -4.98
N GLN A 447 17.36 2.67 -5.91
CA GLN A 447 17.11 2.45 -7.34
C GLN A 447 17.26 0.97 -7.65
N LEU A 448 16.25 0.35 -8.24
CA LEU A 448 16.24 -1.08 -8.54
C LEU A 448 15.77 -1.32 -9.97
N ARG A 449 16.61 -1.98 -10.79
CA ARG A 449 16.24 -2.53 -12.08
C ARG A 449 16.33 -4.05 -12.04
N PHE A 450 15.35 -4.69 -12.61
CA PHE A 450 15.25 -6.14 -12.68
C PHE A 450 14.65 -6.55 -14.01
N PHE A 451 15.44 -7.28 -14.79
CA PHE A 451 15.05 -7.76 -16.11
C PHE A 451 15.31 -9.26 -16.24
N ALA A 452 14.61 -9.92 -17.16
CA ALA A 452 14.86 -11.30 -17.55
C ALA A 452 15.05 -11.39 -19.07
N SER A 453 15.97 -12.23 -19.51
CA SER A 453 16.23 -12.57 -20.91
C SER A 453 16.72 -14.01 -21.03
N GLU A 454 16.64 -14.58 -22.22
CA GLU A 454 17.35 -15.83 -22.56
C GLU A 454 18.82 -15.55 -22.89
N ASP A 455 19.14 -14.36 -23.37
CA ASP A 455 20.49 -13.98 -23.80
C ASP A 455 20.71 -12.46 -23.65
N TRP A 456 21.79 -12.07 -22.99
CA TRP A 456 22.19 -10.69 -22.73
C TRP A 456 23.25 -10.21 -23.73
N GLN A 457 23.06 -10.45 -25.04
CA GLN A 457 24.02 -10.01 -26.06
C GLN A 457 24.27 -8.52 -25.99
N ASN A 458 25.57 -8.16 -25.85
CA ASN A 458 26.06 -6.77 -25.78
C ASN A 458 25.51 -5.94 -24.61
N VAL A 459 24.88 -6.54 -23.61
CA VAL A 459 24.51 -5.85 -22.37
C VAL A 459 25.64 -6.02 -21.37
N ASP A 460 26.29 -4.91 -21.06
CA ASP A 460 27.39 -4.82 -20.10
C ASP A 460 27.16 -3.57 -19.26
N PHE A 461 27.32 -3.67 -17.94
CA PHE A 461 27.15 -2.55 -17.01
C PHE A 461 28.14 -1.41 -17.25
N ASP A 462 29.28 -1.66 -17.89
CA ASP A 462 30.24 -0.62 -18.30
C ASP A 462 29.77 0.19 -19.51
N ASN A 463 28.73 -0.24 -20.21
CA ASN A 463 28.12 0.46 -21.32
C ASN A 463 27.09 1.48 -20.80
N GLU A 464 27.30 2.77 -21.04
CA GLU A 464 26.38 3.86 -20.62
C GLU A 464 24.91 3.65 -21.06
N LYS A 465 24.65 2.81 -22.09
CA LYS A 465 23.31 2.51 -22.61
C LYS A 465 22.83 1.12 -22.21
N TRP A 466 23.42 0.50 -21.18
CA TRP A 466 23.08 -0.86 -20.79
C TRP A 466 21.57 -1.04 -20.52
N ASP A 467 20.93 -0.04 -19.93
CA ASP A 467 19.49 -0.05 -19.61
C ASP A 467 18.61 -0.06 -20.86
N SER A 468 18.94 0.74 -21.87
CA SER A 468 18.26 0.71 -23.16
C SER A 468 18.45 -0.64 -23.88
N LEU A 469 19.65 -1.23 -23.81
CA LEU A 469 19.93 -2.56 -24.34
C LEU A 469 19.17 -3.63 -23.54
N ALA A 470 19.01 -3.49 -22.22
CA ALA A 470 18.23 -4.41 -21.40
C ALA A 470 16.75 -4.41 -21.80
N TYR A 471 16.15 -3.24 -22.09
CA TYR A 471 14.79 -3.16 -22.64
C TYR A 471 14.64 -3.78 -24.04
N HIS A 472 15.71 -3.74 -24.84
CA HIS A 472 15.69 -4.31 -26.19
C HIS A 472 15.82 -5.85 -26.16
N ASN A 473 16.66 -6.38 -25.28
CA ASN A 473 17.00 -7.80 -25.24
C ASN A 473 16.19 -8.62 -24.22
N GLY A 474 15.48 -7.97 -23.31
CA GLY A 474 14.76 -8.63 -22.22
C GLY A 474 13.43 -7.99 -21.88
N VAL A 475 12.83 -8.47 -20.81
CA VAL A 475 11.59 -7.95 -20.25
C VAL A 475 11.83 -7.44 -18.82
N PRO A 476 11.26 -6.27 -18.43
CA PRO A 476 11.42 -5.71 -17.10
C PRO A 476 10.55 -6.42 -16.04
N MET A 477 10.77 -6.07 -14.76
CA MET A 477 9.87 -6.45 -13.67
C MET A 477 8.40 -6.20 -14.00
N GLY A 478 7.50 -7.02 -13.46
CA GLY A 478 6.06 -6.99 -13.75
C GLY A 478 5.66 -7.80 -14.98
N SER A 479 6.61 -8.24 -15.79
CA SER A 479 6.39 -8.95 -17.05
C SER A 479 6.26 -10.46 -16.87
N GLN A 480 5.93 -11.11 -17.97
CA GLN A 480 5.88 -12.57 -18.10
C GLN A 480 6.82 -13.01 -19.20
N ILE A 481 7.55 -14.09 -18.96
CA ILE A 481 8.32 -14.84 -19.97
C ILE A 481 7.65 -16.18 -20.21
N SER A 482 7.49 -16.53 -21.48
CA SER A 482 6.82 -17.76 -21.91
C SER A 482 7.62 -18.37 -23.06
N LYS A 483 8.87 -18.78 -22.77
CA LYS A 483 9.70 -19.44 -23.80
C LYS A 483 10.77 -20.32 -23.16
N GLY A 484 11.05 -21.41 -23.89
CA GLY A 484 12.32 -22.04 -23.97
C GLY A 484 12.63 -23.11 -22.91
N GLU A 485 13.39 -24.06 -23.39
CA GLU A 485 14.08 -25.06 -22.56
C GLU A 485 15.28 -24.48 -21.83
N VAL A 486 15.62 -23.19 -22.10
CA VAL A 486 16.77 -22.48 -21.55
C VAL A 486 16.38 -21.74 -20.28
N SER A 487 17.20 -21.89 -19.25
CA SER A 487 17.02 -21.12 -18.00
C SER A 487 17.05 -19.62 -18.29
N PRO A 488 16.07 -18.84 -17.80
CA PRO A 488 16.13 -17.40 -17.90
C PRO A 488 17.35 -16.86 -17.14
N SER A 489 18.02 -15.91 -17.75
CA SER A 489 19.06 -15.12 -17.10
C SER A 489 18.48 -13.78 -16.66
N PHE A 490 18.79 -13.37 -15.47
CA PHE A 490 18.28 -12.15 -14.86
C PHE A 490 19.39 -11.10 -14.73
N LEU A 491 19.10 -9.90 -15.20
CA LEU A 491 19.93 -8.72 -14.97
C LEU A 491 19.37 -7.98 -13.74
N ILE A 492 20.20 -7.74 -12.76
CA ILE A 492 19.89 -7.09 -11.49
C ILE A 492 20.85 -5.93 -11.29
N SER A 493 20.29 -4.72 -11.10
CA SER A 493 21.07 -3.53 -10.76
C SER A 493 20.37 -2.77 -9.64
N ALA A 494 21.03 -2.64 -8.51
CA ALA A 494 20.59 -1.86 -7.36
C ALA A 494 21.62 -0.79 -7.01
N VAL A 495 21.14 0.44 -6.75
CA VAL A 495 21.97 1.56 -6.28
C VAL A 495 21.31 2.12 -5.03
N LYS A 496 22.11 2.39 -4.00
CA LYS A 496 21.59 2.96 -2.75
C LYS A 496 20.94 4.32 -2.97
N ASP A 497 20.07 4.71 -2.05
CA ASP A 497 19.64 6.12 -1.96
C ASP A 497 20.86 7.02 -1.70
N VAL A 498 20.93 8.15 -2.40
CA VAL A 498 22.05 9.11 -2.27
C VAL A 498 22.21 9.58 -0.82
N ASP A 499 21.11 9.76 -0.10
CA ASP A 499 21.06 10.19 1.30
C ASP A 499 20.96 9.01 2.29
N GLY A 500 20.85 7.76 1.78
CA GLY A 500 20.60 6.54 2.56
C GLY A 500 21.84 5.75 2.92
N ALA A 501 21.61 4.56 3.43
CA ALA A 501 22.64 3.61 3.82
C ALA A 501 23.18 2.81 2.62
N ASN A 502 24.39 2.27 2.76
CA ASN A 502 24.95 1.33 1.80
C ASN A 502 24.11 0.04 1.74
N LEU A 503 24.19 -0.67 0.61
CA LEU A 503 23.49 -1.92 0.40
C LEU A 503 24.24 -3.10 1.04
N ASP A 504 23.49 -3.97 1.71
CA ASP A 504 23.98 -5.25 2.23
C ASP A 504 24.07 -6.28 1.10
N ARG A 505 22.92 -6.64 0.54
CA ARG A 505 22.77 -7.69 -0.48
C ARG A 505 21.52 -7.52 -1.34
N ALA A 506 21.55 -8.16 -2.50
CA ALA A 506 20.40 -8.42 -3.34
C ALA A 506 20.07 -9.91 -3.32
N GLN A 507 18.81 -10.24 -3.13
CA GLN A 507 18.29 -11.61 -3.10
C GLN A 507 17.26 -11.82 -4.19
N VAL A 508 17.35 -12.95 -4.91
CA VAL A 508 16.25 -13.44 -5.74
C VAL A 508 15.38 -14.35 -4.90
N ILE A 509 14.10 -14.04 -4.84
CA ILE A 509 13.10 -14.93 -4.27
C ILE A 509 12.35 -15.62 -5.41
N LYS A 510 12.54 -16.94 -5.53
CA LYS A 510 11.86 -17.82 -6.47
C LYS A 510 10.72 -18.54 -5.78
N GLY A 511 9.55 -18.57 -6.42
CA GLY A 511 8.48 -19.51 -6.09
C GLY A 511 8.09 -20.31 -7.32
N TRP A 512 7.76 -21.59 -7.16
CA TRP A 512 7.34 -22.46 -8.27
C TRP A 512 6.29 -23.47 -7.82
N ILE A 513 5.64 -24.09 -8.79
CA ILE A 513 4.72 -25.21 -8.59
C ILE A 513 5.22 -26.41 -9.36
N ASP A 514 5.27 -27.58 -8.70
CA ASP A 514 5.67 -28.84 -9.32
C ASP A 514 4.52 -29.54 -10.06
N GLN A 515 4.80 -30.72 -10.63
CA GLN A 515 3.81 -31.53 -11.35
C GLN A 515 2.74 -32.13 -10.44
N GLU A 516 3.07 -32.31 -9.17
CA GLU A 516 2.16 -32.80 -8.12
C GLU A 516 1.24 -31.68 -7.57
N GLY A 517 1.41 -30.44 -8.04
CA GLY A 517 0.64 -29.27 -7.61
C GLY A 517 1.10 -28.69 -6.26
N GLN A 518 2.29 -29.07 -5.78
CA GLN A 518 2.86 -28.50 -4.56
C GLN A 518 3.65 -27.23 -4.87
N THR A 519 3.46 -26.22 -4.05
CA THR A 519 4.17 -24.95 -4.20
C THR A 519 5.40 -24.90 -3.31
N HIS A 520 6.48 -24.36 -3.86
CA HIS A 520 7.78 -24.27 -3.23
C HIS A 520 8.31 -22.84 -3.28
N GLU A 521 9.32 -22.54 -2.47
CA GLU A 521 10.07 -21.29 -2.56
C GLU A 521 11.55 -21.52 -2.21
N ARG A 522 12.41 -20.71 -2.80
CA ARG A 522 13.83 -20.62 -2.47
C ARG A 522 14.33 -19.18 -2.59
N ILE A 523 15.26 -18.82 -1.72
CA ILE A 523 15.90 -17.53 -1.68
C ILE A 523 17.37 -17.73 -2.05
N TYR A 524 17.88 -16.87 -2.93
CA TYR A 524 19.27 -16.89 -3.37
C TYR A 524 19.89 -15.52 -3.11
N ASP A 525 20.99 -15.46 -2.37
CA ASP A 525 21.85 -14.29 -2.37
C ASP A 525 22.58 -14.24 -3.71
N VAL A 526 22.39 -13.17 -4.50
CA VAL A 526 22.87 -13.08 -5.88
C VAL A 526 23.91 -11.99 -6.09
N ALA A 527 23.92 -10.98 -5.24
CA ALA A 527 24.97 -9.96 -5.15
C ALA A 527 25.03 -9.44 -3.71
N TRP A 528 26.23 -9.12 -3.24
CA TRP A 528 26.44 -8.60 -1.88
C TRP A 528 27.69 -7.74 -1.81
N SER A 529 27.82 -6.96 -0.73
CA SER A 529 28.98 -6.13 -0.49
C SER A 529 30.26 -6.95 -0.27
N GLU A 530 31.38 -6.41 -0.67
CA GLU A 530 32.72 -7.05 -0.60
C GLU A 530 33.07 -7.52 0.81
N GLY A 531 34.11 -8.39 0.89
CA GLY A 531 34.66 -8.92 2.13
C GLY A 531 33.90 -10.08 2.75
N ARG A 532 32.82 -10.55 2.11
CA ARG A 532 32.05 -11.73 2.55
C ARG A 532 32.02 -12.80 1.48
N SER A 533 31.94 -14.05 1.90
CA SER A 533 31.75 -15.22 1.05
C SER A 533 30.74 -16.17 1.68
N MET A 534 30.01 -16.89 0.83
CA MET A 534 29.12 -17.95 1.29
C MET A 534 29.90 -19.05 1.99
N ASP A 535 29.32 -19.61 3.04
CA ASP A 535 29.84 -20.82 3.68
C ASP A 535 29.58 -22.08 2.81
N SER A 536 30.02 -23.24 3.30
CA SER A 536 29.83 -24.54 2.62
C SER A 536 28.36 -24.95 2.48
N GLU A 537 27.47 -24.35 3.23
CA GLU A 537 26.01 -24.59 3.20
C GLU A 537 25.28 -23.60 2.28
N GLY A 538 26.01 -22.59 1.76
CA GLY A 538 25.47 -21.55 0.87
C GLY A 538 24.83 -20.37 1.62
N ASN A 539 25.12 -20.19 2.92
CA ASN A 539 24.65 -19.05 3.70
C ASN A 539 25.64 -17.90 3.59
N LEU A 540 25.15 -16.70 3.39
CA LEU A 540 25.95 -15.49 3.42
C LEU A 540 25.97 -14.89 4.84
N PRO A 541 27.13 -14.65 5.46
CA PRO A 541 27.22 -13.99 6.75
C PRO A 541 26.53 -12.63 6.78
N LEU A 542 26.06 -12.20 7.96
CA LEU A 542 25.50 -10.85 8.16
C LEU A 542 26.53 -9.77 7.82
N VAL A 543 26.07 -8.63 7.32
CA VAL A 543 26.93 -7.50 6.92
C VAL A 543 27.58 -6.80 8.12
N GLY A 544 27.07 -7.03 9.33
CA GLY A 544 27.45 -6.30 10.53
C GLY A 544 26.49 -5.14 10.82
N ASN A 545 26.82 -4.33 11.83
CA ASN A 545 25.99 -3.23 12.28
C ASN A 545 26.87 -2.07 12.76
N THR A 546 26.74 -0.90 12.14
CA THR A 546 27.48 0.33 12.48
C THR A 546 26.61 1.34 13.25
N VAL A 547 25.38 0.94 13.65
CA VAL A 547 24.46 1.81 14.38
C VAL A 547 24.99 2.13 15.77
N ASN A 548 25.10 3.43 16.07
CA ASN A 548 25.30 3.95 17.41
C ASN A 548 23.94 4.37 17.97
N ILE A 549 23.40 3.59 18.92
CA ILE A 549 22.09 3.83 19.53
C ILE A 549 22.06 5.00 20.49
N GLU A 550 23.20 5.44 21.03
CA GLU A 550 23.29 6.55 21.98
C GLU A 550 23.01 7.90 21.32
N ASN A 551 23.36 8.03 20.04
CA ASN A 551 23.18 9.27 19.29
C ASN A 551 22.37 9.09 18.00
N ALA A 552 21.77 7.91 17.77
CA ALA A 552 20.98 7.56 16.60
C ALA A 552 21.71 7.84 15.27
N THR A 553 22.97 7.41 15.17
CA THR A 553 23.79 7.56 13.96
C THR A 553 24.25 6.19 13.46
N PHE A 554 24.72 6.16 12.22
CA PHE A 554 25.40 5.01 11.62
C PHE A 554 26.50 5.50 10.68
N THR A 555 27.39 4.60 10.25
CA THR A 555 28.41 4.90 9.25
C THR A 555 28.23 3.98 8.03
N ASN A 556 28.64 4.46 6.86
CA ASN A 556 28.69 3.68 5.62
C ASN A 556 30.08 3.01 5.42
N ASP A 557 30.73 2.57 6.50
CA ASP A 557 32.04 1.88 6.45
C ASP A 557 31.90 0.43 5.96
N ILE A 558 30.68 -0.10 5.96
CA ILE A 558 30.30 -1.43 5.46
C ILE A 558 29.24 -1.30 4.36
N GLY A 559 28.96 -2.38 3.67
CA GLY A 559 27.97 -2.36 2.58
C GLY A 559 28.58 -1.85 1.27
N ALA A 560 27.77 -1.78 0.22
CA ALA A 560 28.14 -1.35 -1.12
C ALA A 560 27.26 -0.20 -1.61
N ILE A 561 27.82 0.71 -2.42
CA ILE A 561 27.07 1.80 -3.06
C ILE A 561 26.11 1.24 -4.13
N SER A 562 26.55 0.19 -4.81
CA SER A 562 25.77 -0.49 -5.85
C SER A 562 26.02 -1.99 -5.84
N LEU A 563 25.02 -2.74 -6.27
CA LEU A 563 25.07 -4.19 -6.48
C LEU A 563 24.56 -4.48 -7.89
N GLN A 564 25.40 -5.06 -8.72
CA GLN A 564 25.08 -5.40 -10.11
C GLN A 564 25.49 -6.82 -10.42
N THR A 565 24.63 -7.59 -11.09
CA THR A 565 24.93 -8.97 -11.46
C THR A 565 24.04 -9.48 -12.56
N PHE A 566 24.56 -10.48 -13.29
CA PHE A 566 23.75 -11.41 -14.09
C PHE A 566 23.63 -12.71 -13.32
N TRP A 567 22.41 -13.20 -13.16
CA TRP A 567 22.15 -14.44 -12.43
C TRP A 567 21.21 -15.35 -13.23
N SER A 568 21.53 -16.62 -13.29
CA SER A 568 20.67 -17.65 -13.88
C SER A 568 20.23 -18.62 -12.81
N ASP A 569 18.98 -19.05 -12.88
CA ASP A 569 18.40 -19.96 -11.89
C ASP A 569 19.06 -21.35 -11.97
N PRO A 570 19.86 -21.76 -10.95
CA PRO A 570 20.53 -23.06 -10.96
C PRO A 570 19.56 -24.25 -10.81
N ASP A 571 18.36 -24.00 -10.32
CA ASP A 571 17.32 -24.99 -10.09
C ASP A 571 16.14 -24.84 -11.09
N PHE A 572 16.41 -24.23 -12.25
CA PHE A 572 15.39 -24.03 -13.26
C PHE A 572 14.87 -25.35 -13.81
N ASN A 573 13.55 -25.46 -13.88
CA ASN A 573 12.87 -26.55 -14.56
C ASN A 573 11.87 -25.96 -15.56
N PRO A 574 12.05 -26.17 -16.88
CA PRO A 574 11.18 -25.60 -17.90
C PRO A 574 9.73 -26.09 -17.87
N LYS A 575 9.44 -27.14 -17.07
CA LYS A 575 8.09 -27.69 -16.90
C LYS A 575 7.30 -27.04 -15.74
N PHE A 576 7.95 -26.17 -14.92
CA PHE A 576 7.35 -25.61 -13.73
C PHE A 576 7.06 -24.13 -13.91
N SER A 577 5.79 -23.74 -13.78
CA SER A 577 5.45 -22.32 -13.65
C SER A 577 6.11 -21.74 -12.41
N SER A 578 6.70 -20.55 -12.55
CA SER A 578 7.50 -19.93 -11.51
C SER A 578 7.30 -18.41 -11.48
N PHE A 579 7.65 -17.80 -10.38
CA PHE A 579 7.85 -16.34 -10.28
C PHE A 579 9.20 -16.04 -9.65
N TYR A 580 9.75 -14.89 -10.01
CA TYR A 580 11.00 -14.37 -9.48
C TYR A 580 10.81 -12.89 -9.12
N TYR A 581 11.22 -12.49 -7.92
CA TYR A 581 11.31 -11.08 -7.57
C TYR A 581 12.57 -10.82 -6.76
N ILE A 582 13.02 -9.56 -6.76
CA ILE A 582 14.22 -9.13 -6.05
C ILE A 582 13.82 -8.49 -4.72
N ARG A 583 14.60 -8.80 -3.68
CA ARG A 583 14.68 -8.02 -2.45
C ARG A 583 16.10 -7.47 -2.33
N VAL A 584 16.23 -6.16 -2.15
CA VAL A 584 17.49 -5.49 -1.86
C VAL A 584 17.44 -4.99 -0.43
N LEU A 585 18.47 -5.25 0.35
CA LEU A 585 18.60 -4.84 1.75
C LEU A 585 19.69 -3.78 1.86
N GLU A 586 19.42 -2.72 2.65
CA GLU A 586 20.46 -1.82 3.16
C GLU A 586 21.19 -2.45 4.36
N ILE A 587 22.33 -1.89 4.75
CA ILE A 587 22.93 -2.15 6.07
C ILE A 587 22.00 -1.61 7.17
N PRO A 588 22.09 -2.09 8.43
CA PRO A 588 21.29 -1.58 9.54
C PRO A 588 21.45 -0.07 9.76
N THR A 589 20.32 0.63 9.96
CA THR A 589 20.21 2.05 10.33
C THR A 589 19.41 2.21 11.62
N PRO A 590 19.48 3.34 12.34
CA PRO A 590 18.63 3.57 13.50
C PRO A 590 17.15 3.58 13.10
N ARG A 591 16.31 2.89 13.87
CA ARG A 591 14.86 2.96 13.69
C ARG A 591 14.28 4.26 14.27
N TRP A 592 13.16 4.77 13.79
CA TRP A 592 12.52 6.00 14.23
C TRP A 592 12.34 6.07 15.77
N THR A 593 12.11 4.95 16.43
CA THR A 593 12.00 4.86 17.90
C THR A 593 13.31 5.20 18.59
N THR A 594 14.45 4.92 17.97
CA THR A 594 15.79 5.29 18.45
C THR A 594 16.03 6.79 18.28
N PHE A 595 15.66 7.39 17.13
CA PHE A 595 15.72 8.84 16.94
C PHE A 595 14.86 9.59 17.96
N ASP A 596 13.62 9.13 18.19
CA ASP A 596 12.74 9.72 19.18
C ASP A 596 13.30 9.58 20.61
N ALA A 597 13.84 8.42 20.97
CA ALA A 597 14.43 8.19 22.30
C ALA A 597 15.63 9.11 22.57
N VAL A 598 16.52 9.22 21.60
CA VAL A 598 17.69 10.14 21.69
C VAL A 598 17.22 11.59 21.80
N SER A 599 16.24 12.00 21.02
CA SER A 599 15.70 13.38 21.06
C SER A 599 15.10 13.77 22.42
N LEU A 600 14.60 12.77 23.16
CA LEU A 600 14.01 12.95 24.49
C LEU A 600 15.02 12.67 25.63
N GLY A 601 16.21 12.15 25.34
CA GLY A 601 17.18 11.72 26.35
C GLY A 601 16.70 10.55 27.19
N VAL A 602 15.93 9.61 26.60
CA VAL A 602 15.40 8.40 27.27
C VAL A 602 15.97 7.13 26.64
N GLU A 603 15.86 6.01 27.35
CA GLU A 603 16.25 4.71 26.81
C GLU A 603 15.39 4.30 25.63
N VAL A 604 16.00 3.65 24.63
CA VAL A 604 15.28 3.05 23.50
C VAL A 604 14.35 1.95 24.02
N PRO A 605 13.07 1.91 23.60
CA PRO A 605 12.15 0.87 24.03
C PRO A 605 12.64 -0.54 23.70
N ASP A 606 12.50 -1.48 24.64
CA ASP A 606 12.93 -2.89 24.52
C ASP A 606 11.92 -3.78 23.78
N ASP A 607 10.71 -3.30 23.55
CA ASP A 607 9.63 -4.02 22.85
C ASP A 607 9.68 -3.87 21.31
N VAL A 608 10.66 -3.14 20.78
CA VAL A 608 10.90 -2.94 19.34
C VAL A 608 12.42 -2.93 19.04
N PRO A 609 12.83 -3.27 17.81
CA PRO A 609 14.23 -3.16 17.41
C PRO A 609 14.74 -1.72 17.52
N SER A 610 16.00 -1.56 17.93
CA SER A 610 16.69 -0.26 17.93
C SER A 610 17.20 0.15 16.55
N SER A 611 17.37 -0.82 15.65
CA SER A 611 17.81 -0.62 14.26
C SER A 611 16.89 -1.33 13.29
N ILE A 612 16.91 -0.89 12.04
CA ILE A 612 16.12 -1.43 10.94
C ILE A 612 17.02 -1.66 9.73
N GLN A 613 16.76 -2.69 8.94
CA GLN A 613 17.34 -2.88 7.60
C GLN A 613 16.30 -2.52 6.55
N GLU A 614 16.37 -1.29 6.06
CA GLU A 614 15.51 -0.81 5.00
C GLU A 614 15.72 -1.60 3.72
N ARG A 615 14.71 -1.60 2.86
CA ARG A 615 14.72 -2.48 1.70
C ARG A 615 13.85 -2.03 0.54
N ALA A 616 14.10 -2.66 -0.60
CA ALA A 616 13.23 -2.59 -1.77
C ALA A 616 12.80 -4.00 -2.19
N TRP A 617 11.58 -4.11 -2.79
CA TRP A 617 11.06 -5.35 -3.37
C TRP A 617 10.52 -5.06 -4.77
N SER A 618 11.03 -5.75 -5.80
CA SER A 618 10.52 -5.61 -7.16
C SER A 618 9.17 -6.29 -7.36
N SER A 619 8.39 -5.80 -8.32
CA SER A 619 7.33 -6.60 -8.93
C SER A 619 7.92 -7.88 -9.54
N PRO A 620 7.19 -9.02 -9.49
CA PRO A 620 7.72 -10.28 -9.98
C PRO A 620 7.80 -10.34 -11.50
N ILE A 621 8.76 -11.11 -12.02
CA ILE A 621 8.75 -11.65 -13.38
C ILE A 621 8.22 -13.07 -13.29
N TRP A 622 7.25 -13.39 -14.14
CA TRP A 622 6.58 -14.70 -14.18
C TRP A 622 7.15 -15.54 -15.31
N TYR A 623 7.34 -16.82 -15.06
CA TYR A 623 7.67 -17.82 -16.08
C TYR A 623 6.53 -18.81 -16.22
N GLU A 624 6.08 -19.01 -17.46
CA GLU A 624 5.06 -19.99 -17.81
C GLU A 624 5.62 -20.97 -18.86
N PRO A 625 5.56 -22.30 -18.59
CA PRO A 625 5.91 -23.32 -19.57
C PRO A 625 5.05 -23.20 -20.83
N ILE A 626 5.63 -23.50 -22.00
CA ILE A 626 4.84 -23.71 -23.22
C ILE A 626 4.25 -25.13 -23.15
N ASN A 627 2.93 -25.23 -23.22
CA ASN A 627 2.19 -26.49 -23.26
C ASN A 627 2.37 -27.20 -24.60
#